data_c1dc78bf84bb21567d951366e2bae856
#
_entry.id   c1dc78bf84bb21567d951366e2bae856
#
_cell.length_a   1.000
_cell.length_b   1.000
_cell.length_c   1.000
_cell.angle_alpha   90.00
_cell.angle_beta   90.00
_cell.angle_gamma   90.00
#
_symmetry.space_group_name_H-M   'P 1'
#
loop_
_entity.id
_entity.type
_entity.pdbx_description
1 polymer ?
#
loop_
_entity_poly.entity_id
_entity_poly.type
_entity_poly.pdbx_seq_one_letter_code
_entity_poly.pdbx_strand_id
1 'polypeptide(L)'
;ALVEFMKELRGIGGTRPITDEELATAKDSLIQRLPGTFASVQSINSAIVTLWTQGLPDNYYRQYATRISDIRKEDVLRVAKQYIDLDHLTIVIVGDRASIEAPLKAAGIAPIVLTDIEGNVR
;
A
#
# COMPACT_ATOMS: atom_id res chain seq x y z
N ALA A 1 2.24 -13.66 11.09
CA ALA A 1 1.78 -12.60 10.17
C ALA A 1 2.69 -11.37 10.20
N LEU A 2 2.86 -10.64 11.34
CA LEU A 2 3.62 -9.36 11.39
C LEU A 2 5.09 -9.51 10.96
N VAL A 3 5.80 -10.52 11.45
CA VAL A 3 7.21 -10.78 11.09
C VAL A 3 7.36 -10.99 9.58
N GLU A 4 6.48 -11.76 8.96
CA GLU A 4 6.51 -12.00 7.51
C GLU A 4 6.17 -10.71 6.73
N PHE A 5 5.19 -9.94 7.19
CA PHE A 5 4.86 -8.64 6.60
C PHE A 5 6.07 -7.69 6.61
N MET A 6 6.76 -7.58 7.75
CA MET A 6 7.97 -6.75 7.86
C MET A 6 9.12 -7.26 6.99
N LYS A 7 9.24 -8.58 6.81
CA LYS A 7 10.22 -9.19 5.92
C LYS A 7 9.94 -8.83 4.45
N GLU A 8 8.68 -8.89 4.02
CA GLU A 8 8.29 -8.50 2.66
C GLU A 8 8.55 -7.00 2.41
N LEU A 9 8.18 -6.13 3.35
CA LEU A 9 8.46 -4.70 3.23
C LEU A 9 9.96 -4.39 3.13
N ARG A 10 10.80 -5.09 3.91
CA ARG A 10 12.26 -4.96 3.79
C ARG A 10 12.78 -5.50 2.46
N GLY A 11 12.16 -6.57 1.98
CA GLY A 11 12.57 -7.26 0.77
C GLY A 11 12.36 -6.44 -0.49
N ILE A 12 11.20 -5.81 -0.65
CA ILE A 12 10.79 -5.12 -1.89
C ILE A 12 11.75 -3.98 -2.29
N GLY A 13 12.35 -3.31 -1.30
CA GLY A 13 13.34 -2.24 -1.54
C GLY A 13 14.73 -2.73 -1.92
N GLY A 14 15.02 -4.05 -1.86
CA GLY A 14 16.38 -4.52 -2.04
C GLY A 14 16.55 -6.02 -2.31
N THR A 15 16.41 -6.86 -1.29
CA THR A 15 16.78 -8.29 -1.36
C THR A 15 15.78 -9.16 -2.11
N ARG A 16 14.53 -8.71 -2.25
CA ARG A 16 13.45 -9.40 -2.96
C ARG A 16 12.65 -8.42 -3.80
N PRO A 17 13.24 -7.88 -4.88
CA PRO A 17 12.52 -6.99 -5.78
C PRO A 17 11.37 -7.73 -6.47
N ILE A 18 10.38 -6.98 -6.94
CA ILE A 18 9.23 -7.52 -7.68
C ILE A 18 9.71 -8.33 -8.90
N THR A 19 9.11 -9.48 -9.13
CA THR A 19 9.35 -10.31 -10.33
C THR A 19 8.61 -9.74 -11.55
N ASP A 20 8.95 -10.21 -12.76
CA ASP A 20 8.24 -9.82 -13.98
C ASP A 20 6.78 -10.28 -13.96
N GLU A 21 6.52 -11.47 -13.42
CA GLU A 21 5.18 -12.03 -13.30
C GLU A 21 4.31 -11.25 -12.29
N GLU A 22 4.88 -10.91 -11.13
CA GLU A 22 4.18 -10.09 -10.14
C GLU A 22 3.86 -8.69 -10.68
N LEU A 23 4.81 -8.07 -11.41
CA LEU A 23 4.59 -6.77 -12.05
C LEU A 23 3.51 -6.85 -13.13
N ALA A 24 3.54 -7.87 -13.98
CA ALA A 24 2.52 -8.07 -15.02
C ALA A 24 1.13 -8.26 -14.38
N THR A 25 1.02 -9.13 -13.38
CA THR A 25 -0.24 -9.38 -12.65
C THR A 25 -0.78 -8.10 -11.99
N ALA A 26 0.09 -7.31 -11.38
CA ALA A 26 -0.30 -6.04 -10.76
C ALA A 26 -0.81 -5.02 -11.79
N LYS A 27 -0.11 -4.88 -12.94
CA LYS A 27 -0.53 -4.01 -14.05
C LYS A 27 -1.89 -4.42 -14.59
N ASP A 28 -2.07 -5.70 -14.89
CA ASP A 28 -3.32 -6.24 -15.43
C ASP A 28 -4.47 -5.99 -14.46
N SER A 29 -4.26 -6.25 -13.17
CA SER A 29 -5.25 -5.98 -12.12
C SER A 29 -5.68 -4.51 -12.06
N LEU A 30 -4.73 -3.57 -12.17
CA LEU A 30 -5.01 -2.13 -12.15
C LEU A 30 -5.78 -1.68 -13.40
N ILE A 31 -5.37 -2.17 -14.58
CA ILE A 31 -6.02 -1.83 -15.85
C ILE A 31 -7.44 -2.41 -15.92
N GLN A 32 -7.62 -3.67 -15.48
CA GLN A 32 -8.94 -4.33 -15.49
C GLN A 32 -9.95 -3.70 -14.53
N ARG A 33 -9.50 -3.02 -13.48
CA ARG A 33 -10.38 -2.28 -12.56
C ARG A 33 -10.87 -0.95 -13.13
N LEU A 34 -10.18 -0.39 -14.11
CA LEU A 34 -10.49 0.94 -14.65
C LEU A 34 -11.94 1.07 -15.18
N PRO A 35 -12.53 0.11 -15.91
CA PRO A 35 -13.92 0.21 -16.33
C PRO A 35 -14.91 0.36 -15.17
N GLY A 36 -14.65 -0.29 -14.03
CA GLY A 36 -15.47 -0.17 -12.82
C GLY A 36 -15.56 1.26 -12.26
N THR A 37 -14.52 2.07 -12.50
CA THR A 37 -14.50 3.49 -12.13
C THR A 37 -15.59 4.31 -12.85
N PHE A 38 -16.10 3.83 -13.97
CA PHE A 38 -17.09 4.51 -14.79
C PHE A 38 -18.42 3.74 -14.90
N ALA A 39 -18.61 2.72 -14.06
CA ALA A 39 -19.77 1.83 -14.14
C ALA A 39 -21.07 2.43 -13.53
N SER A 40 -20.98 3.48 -12.72
CA SER A 40 -22.12 4.12 -12.07
C SER A 40 -21.94 5.63 -11.96
N VAL A 41 -23.04 6.37 -11.79
CA VAL A 41 -22.99 7.83 -11.54
C VAL A 41 -22.15 8.14 -10.30
N GLN A 42 -22.29 7.33 -9.24
CA GLN A 42 -21.54 7.51 -8.00
C GLN A 42 -20.05 7.35 -8.22
N SER A 43 -19.62 6.32 -8.95
CA SER A 43 -18.19 6.07 -9.21
C SER A 43 -17.60 7.13 -10.15
N ILE A 44 -18.35 7.59 -11.15
CA ILE A 44 -17.95 8.71 -12.02
C ILE A 44 -17.75 9.98 -11.20
N ASN A 45 -18.71 10.31 -10.33
CA ASN A 45 -18.58 11.47 -9.46
C ASN A 45 -17.33 11.38 -8.57
N SER A 46 -17.10 10.23 -7.95
CA SER A 46 -15.89 9.99 -7.15
C SER A 46 -14.60 10.16 -7.96
N ALA A 47 -14.58 9.69 -9.21
CA ALA A 47 -13.46 9.86 -10.11
C ALA A 47 -13.18 11.34 -10.42
N ILE A 48 -14.22 12.13 -10.70
CA ILE A 48 -14.11 13.58 -10.95
C ILE A 48 -13.59 14.30 -9.71
N VAL A 49 -14.15 14.00 -8.53
CA VAL A 49 -13.70 14.57 -7.26
C VAL A 49 -12.22 14.25 -7.03
N THR A 50 -11.80 13.02 -7.32
CA THR A 50 -10.39 12.61 -7.20
C THR A 50 -9.49 13.43 -8.12
N LEU A 51 -9.86 13.63 -9.38
CA LEU A 51 -9.07 14.49 -10.30
C LEU A 51 -8.87 15.87 -9.71
N TRP A 52 -9.93 16.46 -9.20
CA TRP A 52 -9.90 17.83 -8.69
C TRP A 52 -9.13 17.96 -7.38
N THR A 53 -9.39 17.07 -6.41
CA THR A 53 -8.74 17.12 -5.08
C THR A 53 -7.27 16.76 -5.12
N GLN A 54 -6.85 15.93 -6.07
CA GLN A 54 -5.45 15.53 -6.27
C GLN A 54 -4.72 16.38 -7.30
N GLY A 55 -5.37 17.39 -7.90
CA GLY A 55 -4.78 18.23 -8.94
C GLY A 55 -4.35 17.44 -10.18
N LEU A 56 -5.06 16.37 -10.52
CA LEU A 56 -4.75 15.53 -11.67
C LEU A 56 -5.30 16.14 -12.96
N PRO A 57 -4.63 15.95 -14.11
CA PRO A 57 -5.10 16.50 -15.38
C PRO A 57 -6.37 15.81 -15.88
N ASP A 58 -7.20 16.52 -16.63
CA ASP A 58 -8.49 16.02 -17.17
C ASP A 58 -8.36 14.74 -18.00
N ASN A 59 -7.21 14.53 -18.63
CA ASN A 59 -6.91 13.35 -19.42
C ASN A 59 -6.30 12.19 -18.62
N TYR A 60 -6.23 12.28 -17.29
CA TYR A 60 -5.60 11.29 -16.42
C TYR A 60 -6.08 9.88 -16.70
N TYR A 61 -7.40 9.65 -16.65
CA TYR A 61 -7.97 8.33 -16.88
C TYR A 61 -7.81 7.84 -18.33
N ARG A 62 -7.77 8.75 -19.29
CA ARG A 62 -7.52 8.38 -20.69
C ARG A 62 -6.12 7.80 -20.89
N GLN A 63 -5.15 8.30 -20.14
CA GLN A 63 -3.76 7.86 -20.21
C GLN A 63 -3.43 6.77 -19.19
N TYR A 64 -4.37 6.44 -18.29
CA TYR A 64 -4.10 5.57 -17.14
C TYR A 64 -3.54 4.21 -17.55
N ALA A 65 -4.22 3.50 -18.46
CA ALA A 65 -3.79 2.17 -18.90
C ALA A 65 -2.39 2.21 -19.55
N THR A 66 -2.12 3.20 -20.40
CA THR A 66 -0.80 3.37 -21.03
C THR A 66 0.27 3.63 -19.98
N ARG A 67 0.04 4.56 -19.05
CA ARG A 67 0.99 4.87 -17.98
C ARG A 67 1.28 3.68 -17.08
N ILE A 68 0.25 2.88 -16.74
CA ILE A 68 0.45 1.64 -15.96
C ILE A 68 1.27 0.62 -16.77
N SER A 69 0.98 0.46 -18.07
CA SER A 69 1.71 -0.47 -18.94
C SER A 69 3.20 -0.10 -19.07
N ASP A 70 3.53 1.18 -19.06
CA ASP A 70 4.89 1.68 -19.22
C ASP A 70 5.77 1.55 -17.96
N ILE A 71 5.18 1.27 -16.77
CA ILE A 71 5.93 1.11 -15.53
C ILE A 71 6.90 -0.07 -15.65
N ARG A 72 8.14 0.13 -15.21
CA ARG A 72 9.19 -0.89 -15.18
C ARG A 72 9.53 -1.30 -13.75
N LYS A 73 10.22 -2.42 -13.60
CA LYS A 73 10.68 -2.89 -12.27
C LYS A 73 11.56 -1.86 -11.56
N GLU A 74 12.39 -1.16 -12.31
CA GLU A 74 13.26 -0.11 -11.80
C GLU A 74 12.47 1.04 -11.19
N ASP A 75 11.30 1.38 -11.77
CA ASP A 75 10.40 2.40 -11.23
C ASP A 75 9.80 1.96 -9.90
N VAL A 76 9.34 0.70 -9.82
CA VAL A 76 8.80 0.13 -8.59
C VAL A 76 9.87 0.11 -7.49
N LEU A 77 11.09 -0.35 -7.81
CA LEU A 77 12.20 -0.39 -6.87
C LEU A 77 12.59 1.01 -6.38
N ARG A 78 12.66 1.98 -7.29
CA ARG A 78 12.96 3.38 -6.96
C ARG A 78 11.92 3.95 -6.00
N VAL A 79 10.64 3.77 -6.30
CA VAL A 79 9.54 4.26 -5.48
C VAL A 79 9.51 3.54 -4.12
N ALA A 80 9.70 2.21 -4.11
CA ALA A 80 9.78 1.46 -2.86
C ALA A 80 10.88 2.00 -1.94
N LYS A 81 12.08 2.23 -2.46
CA LYS A 81 13.20 2.81 -1.68
C LYS A 81 12.93 4.24 -1.20
N GLN A 82 12.16 5.02 -1.96
CA GLN A 82 11.87 6.41 -1.63
C GLN A 82 10.78 6.55 -0.58
N TYR A 83 9.77 5.70 -0.59
CA TYR A 83 8.55 5.88 0.20
C TYR A 83 8.33 4.84 1.29
N ILE A 84 8.98 3.66 1.22
CA ILE A 84 8.90 2.66 2.29
C ILE A 84 9.99 2.95 3.30
N ASP A 85 9.68 3.81 4.26
CA ASP A 85 10.55 4.15 5.38
C ASP A 85 10.17 3.29 6.59
N LEU A 86 11.00 2.27 6.85
CA LEU A 86 10.75 1.30 7.91
C LEU A 86 11.14 1.83 9.29
N ASP A 87 11.99 2.85 9.35
CA ASP A 87 12.45 3.43 10.61
C ASP A 87 11.39 4.38 11.22
N HIS A 88 10.50 4.90 10.37
CA HIS A 88 9.39 5.77 10.77
C HIS A 88 8.00 5.11 10.60
N LEU A 89 7.96 3.78 10.52
CA LEU A 89 6.70 3.05 10.36
C LEU A 89 5.93 2.97 11.67
N THR A 90 4.66 3.37 11.65
CA THR A 90 3.73 3.14 12.76
C THR A 90 2.88 1.91 12.46
N ILE A 91 2.86 0.95 13.39
CA ILE A 91 2.09 -0.29 13.28
C ILE A 91 0.98 -0.28 14.33
N VAL A 92 -0.27 -0.31 13.88
CA VAL A 92 -1.44 -0.41 14.77
C VAL A 92 -1.99 -1.83 14.70
N ILE A 93 -2.13 -2.46 15.87
CA ILE A 93 -2.66 -3.82 15.98
C ILE A 93 -3.84 -3.81 16.94
N VAL A 94 -4.97 -4.32 16.47
CA VAL A 94 -6.20 -4.45 17.25
C VAL A 94 -6.51 -5.94 17.44
N GLY A 95 -6.75 -6.35 18.69
CA GLY A 95 -7.07 -7.75 19.00
C GLY A 95 -7.17 -8.01 20.49
N ASP A 96 -7.46 -9.25 20.85
CA ASP A 96 -7.45 -9.67 22.25
C ASP A 96 -6.03 -9.61 22.82
N ARG A 97 -5.83 -8.68 23.77
CA ARG A 97 -4.53 -8.41 24.37
C ARG A 97 -3.89 -9.67 24.98
N ALA A 98 -4.68 -10.50 25.67
CA ALA A 98 -4.16 -11.70 26.31
C ALA A 98 -3.53 -12.68 25.32
N SER A 99 -4.07 -12.73 24.10
CA SER A 99 -3.61 -13.61 23.04
C SER A 99 -2.44 -13.05 22.22
N ILE A 100 -2.37 -11.71 22.03
CA ILE A 100 -1.41 -11.13 21.07
C ILE A 100 -0.19 -10.47 21.73
N GLU A 101 -0.25 -10.04 23.00
CA GLU A 101 0.83 -9.25 23.61
C GLU A 101 2.15 -10.03 23.72
N ALA A 102 2.10 -11.27 24.19
CA ALA A 102 3.31 -12.09 24.35
C ALA A 102 3.99 -12.42 23.00
N PRO A 103 3.29 -12.86 21.94
CA PRO A 103 3.87 -13.05 20.63
C PRO A 103 4.43 -11.77 20.00
N LEU A 104 3.81 -10.61 20.24
CA LEU A 104 4.30 -9.33 19.72
C LEU A 104 5.59 -8.90 20.42
N LYS A 105 5.68 -9.06 21.75
CA LYS A 105 6.92 -8.83 22.51
C LYS A 105 8.04 -9.74 22.04
N ALA A 106 7.74 -11.03 21.82
CA ALA A 106 8.71 -11.99 21.32
C ALA A 106 9.19 -11.68 19.89
N ALA A 107 8.37 -11.05 19.06
CA ALA A 107 8.78 -10.63 17.72
C ALA A 107 9.83 -9.52 17.71
N GLY A 108 9.88 -8.68 18.75
CA GLY A 108 10.94 -7.68 18.95
C GLY A 108 11.09 -6.62 17.83
N ILE A 109 9.99 -6.33 17.12
CA ILE A 109 10.03 -5.46 15.94
C ILE A 109 10.14 -3.99 16.32
N ALA A 110 9.39 -3.57 17.34
CA ALA A 110 9.35 -2.19 17.84
C ALA A 110 8.86 -2.16 19.30
N PRO A 111 9.06 -1.05 20.03
CA PRO A 111 8.43 -0.83 21.33
C PRO A 111 6.90 -0.90 21.22
N ILE A 112 6.25 -1.54 22.18
CA ILE A 112 4.80 -1.68 22.22
C ILE A 112 4.23 -0.60 23.15
N VAL A 113 3.33 0.21 22.62
CA VAL A 113 2.54 1.18 23.37
C VAL A 113 1.09 0.69 23.39
N LEU A 114 0.52 0.57 24.59
CA LEU A 114 -0.88 0.18 24.74
C LEU A 114 -1.75 1.44 24.76
N THR A 115 -2.82 1.42 23.97
CA THR A 115 -3.79 2.51 23.91
C THR A 115 -5.21 1.99 24.13
N ASP A 116 -6.11 2.88 24.47
CA ASP A 116 -7.55 2.65 24.39
C ASP A 116 -8.05 2.86 22.94
N ILE A 117 -9.36 2.77 22.73
CA ILE A 117 -9.99 2.93 21.41
C ILE A 117 -9.93 4.39 20.91
N GLU A 118 -9.74 5.34 21.81
CA GLU A 118 -9.55 6.76 21.50
C GLU A 118 -8.08 7.11 21.21
N GLY A 119 -7.16 6.16 21.40
CA GLY A 119 -5.73 6.35 21.16
C GLY A 119 -4.93 6.88 22.38
N ASN A 120 -5.55 7.00 23.55
CA ASN A 120 -4.84 7.42 24.77
C ASN A 120 -3.96 6.29 25.29
N VAL A 121 -2.72 6.63 25.67
CA VAL A 121 -1.77 5.66 26.26
C VAL A 121 -2.27 5.19 27.62
N ARG A 122 -2.17 3.89 27.87
CA ARG A 122 -2.56 3.25 29.15
C ARG A 122 -1.34 2.83 29.96
#